data_60b44335567ae0810bdd7240296e7c2a
#
_entry.id   60b44335567ae0810bdd7240296e7c2a
#
_cell.length_a   1.000
_cell.length_b   1.000
_cell.length_c   1.000
_cell.angle_alpha   90.00
_cell.angle_beta   90.00
_cell.angle_gamma   90.00
#
_symmetry.space_group_name_H-M   'P 1'
#
loop_
_entity.id
_entity.type
_entity.pdbx_description
1 polymer ?
#
loop_
_entity_poly.entity_id
_entity_poly.type
_entity_poly.pdbx_seq_one_letter_code
_entity_poly.pdbx_strand_id
1 'polypeptide(L)'
;MNEFSFASISDQVLYLSIVFILLVFPRALQKYNIPAPLTCFALGMITVFGIADYSHDTTLSFLAALGISSLFLFAGLEVDIQELKKGFWPLLNHLFIRCIAIACFTWAGMSYFDFSLQISGLIALALLTPSTGFILESLSGLDLDENEEFWVKSKAIAGELLALLLLFMFLKSNSPSDLGISSAVLLAIAFGLPLLFIFLGRIVIPFAPGSEFSLLIMVGLIAAYLTKQLGVYYLVGAFFTGLAARQLHKRMPTLASDDNLHAVQLFASFFVPFYFFYGGMKVPEGALQWESLWIGLAITAILLPFRIGAVAVQRIYVNKDTKQSSLDIAVALAPTLIFTLVIASILHEKFGISDTLFGGLLVYAAITTILPSFVLKKPLSLDVDNPPVH
;
A
#
# COMPACT_ATOMS: atom_id res chain seq x y z
N MET A 1 -47.33 -14.34 8.06
CA MET A 1 -46.04 -14.25 7.37
C MET A 1 -45.30 -13.15 8.09
N ASN A 2 -44.38 -13.53 8.98
CA ASN A 2 -43.56 -12.55 9.71
C ASN A 2 -42.56 -11.95 8.71
N GLU A 3 -42.66 -10.66 8.45
CA GLU A 3 -41.62 -9.91 7.76
C GLU A 3 -40.33 -10.04 8.59
N PHE A 4 -39.37 -10.73 8.02
CA PHE A 4 -37.98 -10.69 8.57
C PHE A 4 -37.48 -9.27 8.42
N SER A 5 -37.66 -8.48 9.48
CA SER A 5 -37.07 -7.16 9.58
C SER A 5 -35.57 -7.35 9.83
N PHE A 6 -34.71 -6.92 8.90
CA PHE A 6 -33.25 -6.86 9.07
C PHE A 6 -32.83 -6.02 10.30
N ALA A 7 -33.74 -5.26 10.89
CA ALA A 7 -33.53 -4.46 12.11
C ALA A 7 -33.37 -5.27 13.41
N SER A 8 -33.48 -6.61 13.35
CA SER A 8 -33.33 -7.48 14.54
C SER A 8 -32.05 -8.32 14.56
N ILE A 9 -31.17 -8.16 13.57
CA ILE A 9 -29.87 -8.84 13.59
C ILE A 9 -29.00 -8.13 14.64
N SER A 10 -28.49 -8.87 15.64
CA SER A 10 -27.58 -8.29 16.63
C SER A 10 -26.30 -7.83 15.92
N ASP A 11 -25.73 -6.70 16.36
CA ASP A 11 -24.48 -6.14 15.81
C ASP A 11 -23.37 -7.19 15.71
N GLN A 12 -23.35 -8.16 16.64
CA GLN A 12 -22.39 -9.26 16.63
C GLN A 12 -22.52 -10.17 15.40
N VAL A 13 -23.74 -10.52 15.00
CA VAL A 13 -23.99 -11.35 13.82
C VAL A 13 -23.60 -10.57 12.55
N LEU A 14 -23.84 -9.27 12.53
CA LEU A 14 -23.45 -8.41 11.43
C LEU A 14 -21.93 -8.39 11.26
N TYR A 15 -21.16 -8.14 12.33
CA TYR A 15 -19.69 -8.14 12.26
C TYR A 15 -19.14 -9.50 11.87
N LEU A 16 -19.68 -10.61 12.40
CA LEU A 16 -19.26 -11.95 12.01
C LEU A 16 -19.53 -12.21 10.52
N SER A 17 -20.67 -11.74 10.01
CA SER A 17 -21.00 -11.85 8.58
C SER A 17 -20.03 -11.03 7.71
N ILE A 18 -19.70 -9.81 8.11
CA ILE A 18 -18.71 -8.98 7.43
C ILE A 18 -17.33 -9.67 7.42
N VAL A 19 -16.87 -10.18 8.56
CA VAL A 19 -15.61 -10.94 8.66
C VAL A 19 -15.60 -12.10 7.70
N PHE A 20 -16.66 -12.93 7.72
CA PHE A 20 -16.78 -14.10 6.85
C PHE A 20 -16.74 -13.71 5.36
N ILE A 21 -17.53 -12.72 4.97
CA ILE A 21 -17.62 -12.26 3.59
C ILE A 21 -16.25 -11.72 3.12
N LEU A 22 -15.59 -10.90 3.94
CA LEU A 22 -14.29 -10.29 3.58
C LEU A 22 -13.15 -11.29 3.49
N LEU A 23 -13.20 -12.38 4.22
CA LEU A 23 -12.15 -13.40 4.19
C LEU A 23 -12.37 -14.48 3.11
N VAL A 24 -13.65 -14.78 2.78
CA VAL A 24 -13.97 -15.88 1.87
C VAL A 24 -14.25 -15.39 0.45
N PHE A 25 -15.11 -14.38 0.29
CA PHE A 25 -15.57 -13.95 -1.03
C PHE A 25 -14.46 -13.41 -1.93
N PRO A 26 -13.52 -12.55 -1.46
CA PRO A 26 -12.41 -12.08 -2.29
C PRO A 26 -11.51 -13.21 -2.77
N ARG A 27 -11.27 -14.24 -1.93
CA ARG A 27 -10.48 -15.41 -2.32
C ARG A 27 -11.16 -16.21 -3.44
N ALA A 28 -12.49 -16.33 -3.39
CA ALA A 28 -13.25 -16.97 -4.46
C ALA A 28 -13.13 -16.23 -5.81
N LEU A 29 -13.10 -14.88 -5.78
CA LEU A 29 -12.96 -14.03 -6.97
C LEU A 29 -11.53 -13.98 -7.51
N GLN A 30 -10.51 -14.23 -6.70
CA GLN A 30 -9.12 -14.37 -7.17
C GLN A 30 -8.99 -15.46 -8.25
N LYS A 31 -9.85 -16.48 -8.24
CA LYS A 31 -9.94 -17.48 -9.30
C LYS A 31 -10.21 -16.86 -10.69
N TYR A 32 -10.89 -15.73 -10.71
CA TYR A 32 -11.19 -14.95 -11.94
C TYR A 32 -10.20 -13.81 -12.19
N ASN A 33 -9.02 -13.83 -11.57
CA ASN A 33 -7.97 -12.79 -11.68
C ASN A 33 -8.36 -11.43 -11.08
N ILE A 34 -9.38 -11.38 -10.23
CA ILE A 34 -9.78 -10.16 -9.55
C ILE A 34 -9.00 -10.09 -8.22
N PRO A 35 -8.17 -9.04 -8.02
CA PRO A 35 -7.42 -8.91 -6.78
C PRO A 35 -8.33 -8.77 -5.56
N ALA A 36 -7.99 -9.47 -4.46
CA ALA A 36 -8.77 -9.44 -3.23
C ALA A 36 -8.97 -8.02 -2.66
N PRO A 37 -7.96 -7.13 -2.63
CA PRO A 37 -8.14 -5.76 -2.17
C PRO A 37 -9.21 -4.99 -2.93
N LEU A 38 -9.26 -5.16 -4.24
CA LEU A 38 -10.26 -4.48 -5.08
C LEU A 38 -11.67 -5.03 -4.82
N THR A 39 -11.80 -6.34 -4.60
CA THR A 39 -13.07 -6.96 -4.22
C THR A 39 -13.56 -6.44 -2.88
N CYS A 40 -12.69 -6.38 -1.85
CA CYS A 40 -13.05 -5.84 -0.55
C CYS A 40 -13.50 -4.38 -0.64
N PHE A 41 -12.80 -3.58 -1.44
CA PHE A 41 -13.15 -2.18 -1.69
C PHE A 41 -14.53 -2.05 -2.37
N ALA A 42 -14.79 -2.85 -3.39
CA ALA A 42 -16.09 -2.89 -4.07
C ALA A 42 -17.22 -3.32 -3.11
N LEU A 43 -16.97 -4.31 -2.24
CA LEU A 43 -17.93 -4.71 -1.21
C LEU A 43 -18.25 -3.56 -0.24
N GLY A 44 -17.25 -2.75 0.15
CA GLY A 44 -17.46 -1.56 0.97
C GLY A 44 -18.37 -0.54 0.28
N MET A 45 -18.13 -0.26 -1.01
CA MET A 45 -19.01 0.61 -1.81
C MET A 45 -20.44 0.05 -1.90
N ILE A 46 -20.59 -1.24 -2.20
CA ILE A 46 -21.91 -1.89 -2.27
C ILE A 46 -22.64 -1.77 -0.93
N THR A 47 -21.93 -1.88 0.18
CA THR A 47 -22.53 -1.79 1.52
C THR A 47 -23.08 -0.40 1.77
N VAL A 48 -22.30 0.67 1.54
CA VAL A 48 -22.74 2.04 1.82
C VAL A 48 -23.84 2.52 0.87
N PHE A 49 -23.77 2.16 -0.42
CA PHE A 49 -24.75 2.61 -1.40
C PHE A 49 -25.99 1.73 -1.51
N GLY A 50 -25.94 0.47 -1.05
CA GLY A 50 -27.01 -0.50 -1.27
C GLY A 50 -27.63 -1.10 -0.01
N ILE A 51 -26.95 -1.09 1.15
CA ILE A 51 -27.39 -1.79 2.35
C ILE A 51 -27.56 -0.82 3.53
N ALA A 52 -26.46 -0.27 4.03
CA ALA A 52 -26.44 0.66 5.15
C ALA A 52 -25.09 1.39 5.25
N ASP A 53 -25.12 2.59 5.80
CA ASP A 53 -23.92 3.39 6.02
C ASP A 53 -23.25 3.05 7.37
N TYR A 54 -22.17 2.28 7.31
CA TYR A 54 -21.26 2.00 8.43
C TYR A 54 -19.94 2.78 8.33
N SER A 55 -19.87 3.81 7.51
CA SER A 55 -18.65 4.60 7.30
C SER A 55 -18.15 5.31 8.57
N HIS A 56 -19.03 5.46 9.57
CA HIS A 56 -18.73 6.05 10.88
C HIS A 56 -18.55 5.02 11.99
N ASP A 57 -18.59 3.72 11.67
CA ASP A 57 -18.41 2.67 12.66
C ASP A 57 -17.00 2.64 13.21
N THR A 58 -16.88 2.73 14.53
CA THR A 58 -15.58 2.81 15.24
C THR A 58 -14.83 1.48 15.23
N THR A 59 -15.55 0.35 15.25
CA THR A 59 -14.97 -0.99 15.23
C THR A 59 -14.36 -1.27 13.86
N LEU A 60 -15.09 -1.01 12.79
CA LEU A 60 -14.59 -1.17 11.42
C LEU A 60 -13.41 -0.20 11.13
N SER A 61 -13.49 1.04 11.62
CA SER A 61 -12.39 2.00 11.52
C SER A 61 -11.13 1.51 12.25
N PHE A 62 -11.29 0.90 13.42
CA PHE A 62 -10.17 0.34 14.18
C PHE A 62 -9.56 -0.89 13.47
N LEU A 63 -10.38 -1.81 12.98
CA LEU A 63 -9.91 -2.97 12.21
C LEU A 63 -9.19 -2.53 10.92
N ALA A 64 -9.70 -1.50 10.25
CA ALA A 64 -9.06 -0.90 9.09
C ALA A 64 -7.68 -0.30 9.43
N ALA A 65 -7.57 0.40 10.57
CA ALA A 65 -6.31 0.95 11.04
C ALA A 65 -5.28 -0.15 11.39
N LEU A 66 -5.71 -1.28 11.96
CA LEU A 66 -4.87 -2.46 12.15
C LEU A 66 -4.40 -3.01 10.80
N GLY A 67 -5.30 -3.12 9.82
CA GLY A 67 -4.98 -3.61 8.48
C GLY A 67 -3.88 -2.81 7.79
N ILE A 68 -4.08 -1.49 7.68
CA ILE A 68 -3.10 -0.64 6.98
C ILE A 68 -1.78 -0.55 7.75
N SER A 69 -1.80 -0.47 9.07
CA SER A 69 -0.59 -0.41 9.88
C SER A 69 0.22 -1.70 9.80
N SER A 70 -0.43 -2.87 9.86
CA SER A 70 0.25 -4.15 9.74
C SER A 70 0.82 -4.40 8.34
N LEU A 71 0.12 -3.93 7.29
CA LEU A 71 0.61 -4.01 5.92
C LEU A 71 1.91 -3.23 5.73
N PHE A 72 1.97 -2.00 6.27
CA PHE A 72 3.18 -1.17 6.16
C PHE A 72 4.30 -1.64 7.11
N LEU A 73 3.96 -2.20 8.25
CA LEU A 73 4.92 -2.90 9.11
C LEU A 73 5.57 -4.07 8.36
N PHE A 74 4.76 -4.90 7.70
CA PHE A 74 5.23 -6.02 6.88
C PHE A 74 6.11 -5.52 5.72
N ALA A 75 5.66 -4.50 4.98
CA ALA A 75 6.45 -3.90 3.91
C ALA A 75 7.82 -3.39 4.42
N GLY A 76 7.88 -2.80 5.61
CA GLY A 76 9.12 -2.38 6.25
C GLY A 76 10.05 -3.55 6.63
N LEU A 77 9.48 -4.67 7.10
CA LEU A 77 10.22 -5.91 7.41
C LEU A 77 10.83 -6.57 6.17
N GLU A 78 10.19 -6.44 5.02
CA GLU A 78 10.67 -6.96 3.74
C GLU A 78 11.89 -6.21 3.19
N VAL A 79 12.23 -5.03 3.74
CA VAL A 79 13.34 -4.20 3.24
C VAL A 79 14.69 -4.78 3.67
N ASP A 80 15.37 -5.47 2.78
CA ASP A 80 16.77 -5.82 2.98
C ASP A 80 17.71 -4.80 2.34
N ILE A 81 18.32 -3.95 3.19
CA ILE A 81 19.27 -2.92 2.71
C ILE A 81 20.50 -3.54 2.03
N GLN A 82 20.89 -4.77 2.37
CA GLN A 82 22.04 -5.43 1.75
C GLN A 82 21.71 -5.87 0.32
N GLU A 83 20.49 -6.34 0.10
CA GLU A 83 20.00 -6.63 -1.25
C GLU A 83 19.89 -5.36 -2.08
N LEU A 84 19.33 -4.28 -1.52
CA LEU A 84 19.24 -2.99 -2.21
C LEU A 84 20.62 -2.44 -2.61
N LYS A 85 21.66 -2.70 -1.82
CA LYS A 85 23.04 -2.29 -2.16
C LYS A 85 23.58 -2.99 -3.40
N LYS A 86 23.15 -4.23 -3.71
CA LYS A 86 23.61 -4.95 -4.92
C LYS A 86 23.16 -4.24 -6.20
N GLY A 87 21.97 -3.60 -6.15
CA GLY A 87 21.41 -2.83 -7.29
C GLY A 87 21.50 -1.30 -7.13
N PHE A 88 22.43 -0.78 -6.34
CA PHE A 88 22.45 0.62 -5.93
C PHE A 88 22.35 1.61 -7.10
N TRP A 89 23.23 1.52 -8.09
CA TRP A 89 23.23 2.47 -9.21
C TRP A 89 21.97 2.43 -10.09
N PRO A 90 21.49 1.25 -10.53
CA PRO A 90 20.21 1.18 -11.23
C PRO A 90 19.02 1.67 -10.39
N LEU A 91 19.01 1.42 -9.08
CA LEU A 91 17.96 1.92 -8.18
C LEU A 91 18.03 3.43 -8.03
N LEU A 92 19.23 3.99 -7.84
CA LEU A 92 19.42 5.43 -7.74
C LEU A 92 18.99 6.15 -9.02
N ASN A 93 19.34 5.61 -10.18
CA ASN A 93 18.87 6.13 -11.48
C ASN A 93 17.34 6.05 -11.60
N HIS A 94 16.74 4.94 -11.19
CA HIS A 94 15.27 4.79 -11.15
C HIS A 94 14.61 5.84 -10.26
N LEU A 95 15.13 6.07 -9.05
CA LEU A 95 14.62 7.07 -8.12
C LEU A 95 14.78 8.49 -8.68
N PHE A 96 15.90 8.77 -9.34
CA PHE A 96 16.15 10.08 -9.98
C PHE A 96 15.12 10.36 -11.09
N ILE A 97 14.89 9.40 -12.00
CA ILE A 97 13.86 9.51 -13.04
C ILE A 97 12.47 9.73 -12.40
N ARG A 98 12.18 9.02 -11.32
CA ARG A 98 10.92 9.17 -10.59
C ARG A 98 10.78 10.55 -9.95
N CYS A 99 11.84 11.08 -9.33
CA CYS A 99 11.83 12.45 -8.78
C CYS A 99 11.54 13.49 -9.87
N ILE A 100 12.17 13.35 -11.05
CA ILE A 100 11.90 14.24 -12.19
C ILE A 100 10.45 14.10 -12.63
N ALA A 101 9.92 12.89 -12.77
CA ALA A 101 8.54 12.69 -13.15
C ALA A 101 7.57 13.33 -12.14
N ILE A 102 7.75 13.09 -10.84
CA ILE A 102 6.93 13.70 -9.79
C ILE A 102 7.02 15.24 -9.87
N ALA A 103 8.20 15.80 -10.02
CA ALA A 103 8.39 17.25 -10.16
C ALA A 103 7.69 17.82 -11.41
N CYS A 104 7.80 17.15 -12.56
CA CYS A 104 7.13 17.55 -13.80
C CYS A 104 5.60 17.49 -13.66
N PHE A 105 5.05 16.41 -13.10
CA PHE A 105 3.60 16.30 -12.89
C PHE A 105 3.09 17.29 -11.83
N THR A 106 3.86 17.55 -10.79
CA THR A 106 3.57 18.60 -9.80
C THR A 106 3.52 19.97 -10.47
N TRP A 107 4.54 20.29 -11.27
CA TRP A 107 4.57 21.54 -12.03
C TRP A 107 3.40 21.66 -13.01
N ALA A 108 3.06 20.59 -13.71
CA ALA A 108 1.91 20.57 -14.62
C ALA A 108 0.59 20.80 -13.87
N GLY A 109 0.40 20.18 -12.71
CA GLY A 109 -0.76 20.39 -11.86
C GLY A 109 -0.94 21.84 -11.42
N MET A 110 0.18 22.49 -11.04
CA MET A 110 0.18 23.91 -10.68
C MET A 110 -0.09 24.83 -11.88
N SER A 111 0.48 24.51 -13.05
CA SER A 111 0.46 25.41 -14.21
C SER A 111 -0.80 25.31 -15.06
N TYR A 112 -1.43 24.12 -15.14
CA TYR A 112 -2.58 23.88 -16.02
C TYR A 112 -3.90 23.74 -15.28
N PHE A 113 -3.86 23.38 -13.98
CA PHE A 113 -5.07 23.17 -13.17
C PHE A 113 -5.17 24.13 -11.98
N ASP A 114 -4.25 25.08 -11.83
CA ASP A 114 -4.19 26.06 -10.73
C ASP A 114 -4.25 25.43 -9.34
N PHE A 115 -3.77 24.18 -9.21
CA PHE A 115 -3.69 23.50 -7.93
C PHE A 115 -2.52 24.05 -7.11
N SER A 116 -2.65 24.04 -5.78
CA SER A 116 -1.55 24.33 -4.89
C SER A 116 -0.40 23.31 -5.06
N LEU A 117 0.81 23.68 -4.66
CA LEU A 117 1.99 22.79 -4.63
C LEU A 117 1.66 21.46 -3.92
N GLN A 118 0.95 21.53 -2.80
CA GLN A 118 0.58 20.36 -2.01
C GLN A 118 -0.38 19.44 -2.76
N ILE A 119 -1.46 19.96 -3.30
CA ILE A 119 -2.45 19.19 -4.06
C ILE A 119 -1.79 18.55 -5.28
N SER A 120 -1.02 19.34 -6.06
CA SER A 120 -0.33 18.86 -7.25
C SER A 120 0.69 17.76 -6.92
N GLY A 121 1.48 17.96 -5.87
CA GLY A 121 2.47 16.99 -5.43
C GLY A 121 1.85 15.69 -4.91
N LEU A 122 0.77 15.79 -4.14
CA LEU A 122 0.02 14.63 -3.66
C LEU A 122 -0.63 13.87 -4.81
N ILE A 123 -1.24 14.55 -5.79
CA ILE A 123 -1.78 13.90 -6.99
C ILE A 123 -0.66 13.20 -7.76
N ALA A 124 0.48 13.85 -7.98
CA ALA A 124 1.63 13.24 -8.65
C ALA A 124 2.11 11.98 -7.91
N LEU A 125 2.15 12.01 -6.57
CA LEU A 125 2.49 10.82 -5.76
C LEU A 125 1.44 9.72 -5.90
N ALA A 126 0.14 10.04 -5.82
CA ALA A 126 -0.94 9.06 -5.98
C ALA A 126 -0.85 8.32 -7.31
N LEU A 127 -0.52 9.04 -8.38
CA LEU A 127 -0.49 8.53 -9.73
C LEU A 127 0.81 7.77 -10.08
N LEU A 128 1.94 8.15 -9.49
CA LEU A 128 3.24 7.61 -9.88
C LEU A 128 3.81 6.57 -8.90
N THR A 129 3.28 6.46 -7.69
CA THR A 129 3.85 5.55 -6.68
C THR A 129 3.26 4.15 -6.79
N PRO A 130 4.07 3.09 -6.91
CA PRO A 130 3.59 1.72 -6.85
C PRO A 130 3.18 1.36 -5.42
N SER A 131 2.22 0.47 -5.28
CA SER A 131 1.79 -0.08 -4.01
C SER A 131 2.63 -1.31 -3.66
N THR A 132 3.73 -1.13 -2.91
CA THR A 132 4.65 -2.22 -2.57
C THR A 132 3.94 -3.37 -1.86
N GLY A 133 3.13 -3.08 -0.86
CA GLY A 133 2.40 -4.12 -0.13
C GLY A 133 1.55 -5.01 -1.04
N PHE A 134 0.82 -4.42 -2.01
CA PHE A 134 0.05 -5.18 -2.99
C PHE A 134 0.97 -5.95 -3.96
N ILE A 135 2.05 -5.34 -4.43
CA ILE A 135 3.00 -5.96 -5.37
C ILE A 135 3.64 -7.18 -4.72
N LEU A 136 4.14 -7.06 -3.48
CA LEU A 136 4.77 -8.16 -2.75
C LEU A 136 3.82 -9.34 -2.52
N GLU A 137 2.56 -9.05 -2.17
CA GLU A 137 1.53 -10.09 -1.97
C GLU A 137 1.19 -10.82 -3.28
N SER A 138 1.14 -10.09 -4.41
CA SER A 138 0.75 -10.65 -5.71
C SER A 138 1.90 -11.28 -6.49
N LEU A 139 3.15 -11.03 -6.10
CA LEU A 139 4.36 -11.35 -6.87
C LEU A 139 4.48 -12.85 -7.19
N SER A 140 4.21 -13.71 -6.22
CA SER A 140 4.27 -15.18 -6.37
C SER A 140 3.29 -15.74 -7.39
N GLY A 141 2.24 -15.00 -7.73
CA GLY A 141 1.23 -15.36 -8.73
C GLY A 141 1.56 -14.93 -10.16
N LEU A 142 2.64 -14.14 -10.35
CA LEU A 142 3.06 -13.65 -11.65
C LEU A 142 4.11 -14.57 -12.27
N ASP A 143 4.16 -14.60 -13.60
CA ASP A 143 5.15 -15.37 -14.37
C ASP A 143 6.43 -14.55 -14.58
N LEU A 144 7.21 -14.45 -13.48
CA LEU A 144 8.47 -13.70 -13.44
C LEU A 144 9.60 -14.64 -13.01
N ASP A 145 10.79 -14.41 -13.55
CA ASP A 145 12.00 -15.08 -13.10
C ASP A 145 12.55 -14.45 -11.79
N GLU A 146 13.48 -15.13 -11.09
CA GLU A 146 14.06 -14.67 -9.82
C GLU A 146 14.72 -13.28 -9.93
N ASN A 147 15.32 -12.95 -11.07
CA ASN A 147 15.96 -11.66 -11.29
C ASN A 147 14.90 -10.57 -11.50
N GLU A 148 13.82 -10.88 -12.21
CA GLU A 148 12.68 -9.98 -12.40
C GLU A 148 11.97 -9.70 -11.07
N GLU A 149 11.69 -10.74 -10.28
CA GLU A 149 11.13 -10.61 -8.94
C GLU A 149 12.01 -9.72 -8.05
N PHE A 150 13.33 -9.94 -8.05
CA PHE A 150 14.28 -9.10 -7.32
C PHE A 150 14.16 -7.63 -7.71
N TRP A 151 14.09 -7.32 -9.02
CA TRP A 151 14.00 -5.95 -9.49
C TRP A 151 12.64 -5.31 -9.24
N VAL A 152 11.55 -6.06 -9.36
CA VAL A 152 10.20 -5.57 -9.01
C VAL A 152 10.15 -5.22 -7.53
N LYS A 153 10.57 -6.13 -6.66
CA LYS A 153 10.64 -5.95 -5.21
C LYS A 153 11.50 -4.73 -4.84
N SER A 154 12.73 -4.69 -5.33
CA SER A 154 13.68 -3.62 -5.03
C SER A 154 13.20 -2.24 -5.48
N LYS A 155 12.65 -2.13 -6.70
CA LYS A 155 12.15 -0.86 -7.25
C LYS A 155 10.85 -0.40 -6.57
N ALA A 156 9.96 -1.32 -6.23
CA ALA A 156 8.74 -1.01 -5.48
C ALA A 156 9.09 -0.43 -4.10
N ILE A 157 9.92 -1.14 -3.33
CA ILE A 157 10.37 -0.72 -1.99
C ILE A 157 11.09 0.64 -2.05
N ALA A 158 12.06 0.79 -2.94
CA ALA A 158 12.80 2.04 -3.07
C ALA A 158 11.89 3.20 -3.48
N GLY A 159 10.94 2.95 -4.39
CA GLY A 159 9.94 3.92 -4.81
C GLY A 159 8.98 4.34 -3.71
N GLU A 160 8.58 3.40 -2.86
CA GLU A 160 7.69 3.69 -1.72
C GLU A 160 8.41 4.46 -0.62
N LEU A 161 9.68 4.14 -0.32
CA LEU A 161 10.51 4.93 0.59
C LEU A 161 10.61 6.39 0.16
N LEU A 162 10.88 6.62 -1.12
CA LEU A 162 10.89 7.97 -1.69
C LEU A 162 9.52 8.64 -1.56
N ALA A 163 8.45 7.91 -1.87
CA ALA A 163 7.10 8.45 -1.83
C ALA A 163 6.66 8.81 -0.40
N LEU A 164 7.01 8.01 0.61
CA LEU A 164 6.73 8.32 2.02
C LEU A 164 7.48 9.59 2.47
N LEU A 165 8.73 9.76 2.02
CA LEU A 165 9.50 10.98 2.29
C LEU A 165 8.85 12.22 1.64
N LEU A 166 8.48 12.12 0.35
CA LEU A 166 7.84 13.22 -0.37
C LEU A 166 6.42 13.50 0.15
N LEU A 167 5.65 12.47 0.52
CA LEU A 167 4.35 12.62 1.18
C LEU A 167 4.48 13.47 2.44
N PHE A 168 5.46 13.14 3.28
CA PHE A 168 5.75 13.93 4.48
C PHE A 168 6.08 15.39 4.13
N MET A 169 6.95 15.62 3.14
CA MET A 169 7.34 16.96 2.72
C MET A 169 6.14 17.77 2.21
N PHE A 170 5.29 17.19 1.35
CA PHE A 170 4.11 17.89 0.83
C PHE A 170 3.08 18.19 1.93
N LEU A 171 2.85 17.27 2.86
CA LEU A 171 1.89 17.47 3.96
C LEU A 171 2.35 18.55 4.95
N LYS A 172 3.65 18.79 5.09
CA LYS A 172 4.24 19.72 6.06
C LYS A 172 4.84 20.97 5.44
N SER A 173 4.67 21.19 4.15
CA SER A 173 5.26 22.33 3.43
C SER A 173 4.68 23.70 3.76
N ASN A 174 3.58 23.78 4.53
CA ASN A 174 2.90 25.04 4.85
C ASN A 174 3.68 25.97 5.80
N SER A 175 4.50 25.39 6.68
CA SER A 175 5.25 26.15 7.67
C SER A 175 6.64 25.54 7.87
N PRO A 176 7.71 26.34 7.71
CA PRO A 176 9.08 25.87 7.99
C PRO A 176 9.27 25.37 9.42
N SER A 177 8.58 25.96 10.39
CA SER A 177 8.61 25.51 11.79
C SER A 177 7.96 24.15 11.98
N ASP A 178 6.78 23.91 11.36
CA ASP A 178 6.09 22.63 11.44
C ASP A 178 6.85 21.53 10.71
N LEU A 179 7.48 21.86 9.58
CA LEU A 179 8.37 20.94 8.88
C LEU A 179 9.58 20.58 9.76
N GLY A 180 10.20 21.56 10.43
CA GLY A 180 11.34 21.35 11.30
C GLY A 180 10.99 20.46 12.50
N ILE A 181 9.93 20.79 13.24
CA ILE A 181 9.47 20.01 14.40
C ILE A 181 9.08 18.59 13.99
N SER A 182 8.28 18.45 12.94
CA SER A 182 7.84 17.13 12.47
C SER A 182 9.01 16.28 11.96
N SER A 183 10.01 16.90 11.29
CA SER A 183 11.24 16.21 10.89
C SER A 183 12.06 15.75 12.08
N ALA A 184 12.21 16.58 13.12
CA ALA A 184 12.93 16.21 14.33
C ALA A 184 12.25 15.03 15.04
N VAL A 185 10.92 15.00 15.11
CA VAL A 185 10.16 13.88 15.71
C VAL A 185 10.28 12.63 14.85
N LEU A 186 10.20 12.72 13.51
CA LEU A 186 10.42 11.56 12.64
C LEU A 186 11.84 10.99 12.79
N LEU A 187 12.84 11.84 12.87
CA LEU A 187 14.21 11.41 13.15
C LEU A 187 14.31 10.75 14.52
N ALA A 188 13.66 11.31 15.55
CA ALA A 188 13.61 10.71 16.87
C ALA A 188 12.94 9.33 16.85
N ILE A 189 11.87 9.15 16.08
CA ILE A 189 11.25 7.84 15.86
C ILE A 189 12.21 6.91 15.12
N ALA A 190 12.80 7.34 14.01
CA ALA A 190 13.69 6.52 13.19
C ALA A 190 14.93 6.02 13.96
N PHE A 191 15.52 6.85 14.81
CA PHE A 191 16.65 6.48 15.68
C PHE A 191 16.22 5.83 16.99
N GLY A 192 15.07 6.21 17.53
CA GLY A 192 14.52 5.68 18.77
C GLY A 192 14.02 4.23 18.63
N LEU A 193 13.43 3.87 17.48
CA LEU A 193 12.92 2.53 17.25
C LEU A 193 14.00 1.44 17.36
N PRO A 194 15.18 1.55 16.73
CA PRO A 194 16.26 0.58 16.93
C PRO A 194 16.70 0.49 18.39
N LEU A 195 16.78 1.61 19.10
CA LEU A 195 17.14 1.62 20.53
C LEU A 195 16.06 0.94 21.37
N LEU A 196 14.79 1.20 21.09
CA LEU A 196 13.65 0.56 21.74
C LEU A 196 13.69 -0.96 21.51
N PHE A 197 13.95 -1.43 20.30
CA PHE A 197 14.05 -2.86 20.02
C PHE A 197 15.26 -3.51 20.72
N ILE A 198 16.40 -2.83 20.78
CA ILE A 198 17.55 -3.33 21.55
C ILE A 198 17.20 -3.44 23.05
N PHE A 199 16.49 -2.45 23.59
CA PHE A 199 16.01 -2.48 24.97
C PHE A 199 15.03 -3.64 25.20
N LEU A 200 14.00 -3.78 24.36
CA LEU A 200 13.00 -4.84 24.45
C LEU A 200 13.65 -6.22 24.31
N GLY A 201 14.57 -6.38 23.35
CA GLY A 201 15.26 -7.63 23.11
C GLY A 201 16.19 -8.07 24.24
N ARG A 202 16.81 -7.12 24.94
CA ARG A 202 17.73 -7.44 26.04
C ARG A 202 17.04 -7.59 27.38
N ILE A 203 15.94 -6.88 27.60
CA ILE A 203 15.27 -6.82 28.91
C ILE A 203 13.96 -7.59 28.90
N VAL A 204 13.10 -7.42 27.89
CA VAL A 204 11.75 -8.00 27.90
C VAL A 204 11.73 -9.43 27.37
N ILE A 205 12.35 -9.69 26.22
CA ILE A 205 12.32 -11.02 25.59
C ILE A 205 12.87 -12.13 26.50
N PRO A 206 13.98 -11.95 27.24
CA PRO A 206 14.47 -13.00 28.15
C PRO A 206 13.48 -13.38 29.27
N PHE A 207 12.61 -12.44 29.69
CA PHE A 207 11.57 -12.70 30.71
C PHE A 207 10.24 -13.17 30.10
N ALA A 208 10.02 -12.92 28.81
CA ALA A 208 8.80 -13.28 28.09
C ALA A 208 9.14 -13.87 26.70
N PRO A 209 9.81 -15.04 26.65
CA PRO A 209 10.15 -15.67 25.39
C PRO A 209 8.89 -16.02 24.60
N GLY A 210 8.92 -15.82 23.26
CA GLY A 210 7.76 -16.00 22.38
C GLY A 210 6.86 -14.76 22.27
N SER A 211 7.22 -13.63 22.93
CA SER A 211 6.46 -12.36 22.81
C SER A 211 6.92 -11.48 21.62
N GLU A 212 7.91 -11.91 20.85
CA GLU A 212 8.55 -11.11 19.79
C GLU A 212 7.56 -10.60 18.77
N PHE A 213 6.65 -11.47 18.30
CA PHE A 213 5.58 -11.08 17.38
C PHE A 213 4.68 -9.99 17.99
N SER A 214 4.22 -10.19 19.23
CA SER A 214 3.34 -9.24 19.91
C SER A 214 4.02 -7.89 20.13
N LEU A 215 5.30 -7.89 20.52
CA LEU A 215 6.09 -6.67 20.67
C LEU A 215 6.25 -5.93 19.34
N LEU A 216 6.53 -6.67 18.26
CA LEU A 216 6.69 -6.10 16.95
C LEU A 216 5.40 -5.39 16.46
N ILE A 217 4.26 -6.07 16.58
CA ILE A 217 2.94 -5.50 16.23
C ILE A 217 2.64 -4.28 17.11
N MET A 218 2.81 -4.40 18.43
CA MET A 218 2.48 -3.29 19.35
C MET A 218 3.35 -2.06 19.12
N VAL A 219 4.66 -2.24 18.93
CA VAL A 219 5.56 -1.12 18.61
C VAL A 219 5.18 -0.50 17.26
N GLY A 220 4.84 -1.31 16.26
CA GLY A 220 4.37 -0.84 14.96
C GLY A 220 3.09 -0.01 15.04
N LEU A 221 2.10 -0.47 15.81
CA LEU A 221 0.84 0.23 16.00
C LEU A 221 1.02 1.53 16.78
N ILE A 222 1.85 1.53 17.84
CA ILE A 222 2.16 2.74 18.61
C ILE A 222 2.88 3.76 17.72
N ALA A 223 3.89 3.34 16.95
CA ALA A 223 4.60 4.22 16.04
C ALA A 223 3.68 4.78 14.94
N ALA A 224 2.78 3.95 14.39
CA ALA A 224 1.76 4.37 13.43
C ALA A 224 0.82 5.43 14.05
N TYR A 225 0.36 5.20 15.27
CA TYR A 225 -0.49 6.14 15.98
C TYR A 225 0.22 7.49 16.26
N LEU A 226 1.47 7.44 16.72
CA LEU A 226 2.27 8.65 16.97
C LEU A 226 2.48 9.47 15.69
N THR A 227 2.80 8.83 14.57
CA THR A 227 2.96 9.54 13.29
C THR A 227 1.66 10.13 12.78
N LYS A 228 0.51 9.47 13.03
CA LYS A 228 -0.82 10.04 12.76
C LYS A 228 -1.06 11.32 13.56
N GLN A 229 -0.75 11.32 14.85
CA GLN A 229 -0.93 12.51 15.71
C GLN A 229 -0.06 13.69 15.26
N LEU A 230 1.09 13.42 14.65
CA LEU A 230 1.93 14.44 14.02
C LEU A 230 1.36 14.98 12.70
N GLY A 231 0.22 14.46 12.25
CA GLY A 231 -0.38 14.78 10.96
C GLY A 231 0.39 14.21 9.77
N VAL A 232 1.30 13.28 10.04
CA VAL A 232 1.91 12.36 9.08
C VAL A 232 1.08 11.08 9.14
N TYR A 233 0.85 10.41 8.04
CA TYR A 233 -0.07 9.26 8.03
C TYR A 233 0.50 8.05 8.79
N TYR A 234 -0.35 7.10 9.24
CA TYR A 234 0.05 5.86 9.97
C TYR A 234 1.15 5.07 9.28
N LEU A 235 1.23 5.18 7.95
CA LEU A 235 2.12 4.42 7.09
C LEU A 235 3.57 4.54 7.50
N VAL A 236 4.00 5.76 7.83
CA VAL A 236 5.40 6.10 8.08
C VAL A 236 5.90 5.41 9.35
N GLY A 237 5.14 5.51 10.45
CA GLY A 237 5.54 4.90 11.73
C GLY A 237 5.61 3.39 11.66
N ALA A 238 4.59 2.75 11.09
CA ALA A 238 4.54 1.30 10.91
C ALA A 238 5.71 0.81 10.03
N PHE A 239 5.93 1.48 8.89
CA PHE A 239 7.00 1.12 7.96
C PHE A 239 8.38 1.25 8.60
N PHE A 240 8.68 2.36 9.29
CA PHE A 240 9.96 2.54 9.98
C PHE A 240 10.16 1.51 11.11
N THR A 241 9.10 1.06 11.75
CA THR A 241 9.18 -0.01 12.75
C THR A 241 9.64 -1.32 12.12
N GLY A 242 9.03 -1.72 11.00
CA GLY A 242 9.43 -2.91 10.26
C GLY A 242 10.88 -2.82 9.76
N LEU A 243 11.23 -1.69 9.18
CA LEU A 243 12.59 -1.41 8.70
C LEU A 243 13.63 -1.49 9.83
N ALA A 244 13.34 -0.91 11.00
CA ALA A 244 14.23 -0.95 12.16
C ALA A 244 14.40 -2.39 12.70
N ALA A 245 13.31 -3.15 12.78
CA ALA A 245 13.36 -4.55 13.18
C ALA A 245 14.18 -5.40 12.21
N ARG A 246 14.00 -5.23 10.90
CA ARG A 246 14.78 -5.93 9.86
C ARG A 246 16.26 -5.61 9.92
N GLN A 247 16.64 -4.37 10.16
CA GLN A 247 18.05 -3.99 10.30
C GLN A 247 18.73 -4.60 11.52
N LEU A 248 17.96 -4.89 12.57
CA LEU A 248 18.48 -5.52 13.79
C LEU A 248 18.51 -7.05 13.72
N HIS A 249 18.03 -7.67 12.63
CA HIS A 249 17.99 -9.12 12.47
C HIS A 249 19.34 -9.80 12.79
N LYS A 250 20.47 -9.23 12.38
CA LYS A 250 21.80 -9.78 12.66
C LYS A 250 22.19 -9.74 14.14
N ARG A 251 21.65 -8.78 14.92
CA ARG A 251 21.93 -8.62 16.36
C ARG A 251 20.89 -9.32 17.24
N MET A 252 19.67 -9.45 16.70
CA MET A 252 18.51 -10.02 17.38
C MET A 252 17.72 -10.88 16.39
N PRO A 253 18.23 -12.08 16.04
CA PRO A 253 17.63 -12.93 15.01
C PRO A 253 16.17 -13.30 15.29
N THR A 254 15.81 -13.44 16.58
CA THR A 254 14.46 -13.81 16.99
C THR A 254 13.41 -12.78 16.63
N LEU A 255 13.72 -11.48 16.69
CA LEU A 255 12.75 -10.41 16.46
C LEU A 255 12.27 -10.33 15.00
N ALA A 256 13.19 -10.48 14.05
CA ALA A 256 12.89 -10.46 12.63
C ALA A 256 13.21 -11.82 11.98
N SER A 257 12.91 -12.91 12.69
CA SER A 257 12.97 -14.27 12.16
C SER A 257 11.96 -14.46 11.02
N ASP A 258 12.20 -15.46 10.19
CA ASP A 258 11.28 -15.82 9.10
C ASP A 258 9.90 -16.21 9.67
N ASP A 259 9.84 -16.84 10.83
CA ASP A 259 8.58 -17.17 11.53
C ASP A 259 7.81 -15.90 11.93
N ASN A 260 8.51 -14.91 12.50
CA ASN A 260 7.88 -13.64 12.88
C ASN A 260 7.47 -12.80 11.64
N LEU A 261 8.28 -12.82 10.58
CA LEU A 261 7.93 -12.21 9.30
C LEU A 261 6.62 -12.82 8.76
N HIS A 262 6.55 -14.15 8.73
CA HIS A 262 5.36 -14.88 8.30
C HIS A 262 4.16 -14.60 9.21
N ALA A 263 4.35 -14.56 10.54
CA ALA A 263 3.29 -14.22 11.47
C ALA A 263 2.74 -12.80 11.25
N VAL A 264 3.60 -11.81 10.99
CA VAL A 264 3.18 -10.44 10.63
C VAL A 264 2.44 -10.42 9.31
N GLN A 265 2.89 -11.19 8.32
CA GLN A 265 2.21 -11.33 7.03
C GLN A 265 0.81 -11.93 7.19
N LEU A 266 0.65 -12.98 7.98
CA LEU A 266 -0.66 -13.59 8.27
C LEU A 266 -1.57 -12.61 9.01
N PHE A 267 -1.05 -11.89 10.00
CA PHE A 267 -1.79 -10.85 10.70
C PHE A 267 -2.25 -9.74 9.74
N ALA A 268 -1.36 -9.24 8.88
CA ALA A 268 -1.71 -8.26 7.87
C ALA A 268 -2.77 -8.82 6.91
N SER A 269 -2.61 -10.03 6.40
CA SER A 269 -3.56 -10.68 5.48
C SER A 269 -4.96 -10.84 6.06
N PHE A 270 -5.08 -10.96 7.40
CA PHE A 270 -6.37 -11.01 8.08
C PHE A 270 -7.04 -9.62 8.16
N PHE A 271 -6.27 -8.56 8.47
CA PHE A 271 -6.83 -7.23 8.72
C PHE A 271 -6.88 -6.33 7.48
N VAL A 272 -6.05 -6.54 6.48
CA VAL A 272 -6.03 -5.74 5.23
C VAL A 272 -7.39 -5.71 4.50
N PRO A 273 -8.17 -6.80 4.43
CA PRO A 273 -9.52 -6.76 3.88
C PRO A 273 -10.42 -5.69 4.50
N PHE A 274 -10.32 -5.46 5.81
CA PHE A 274 -11.11 -4.43 6.50
C PHE A 274 -10.69 -3.02 6.11
N TYR A 275 -9.39 -2.79 5.85
CA TYR A 275 -8.91 -1.50 5.37
C TYR A 275 -9.54 -1.15 4.02
N PHE A 276 -9.53 -2.07 3.07
CA PHE A 276 -10.13 -1.84 1.76
C PHE A 276 -11.64 -1.71 1.82
N PHE A 277 -12.30 -2.55 2.59
CA PHE A 277 -13.74 -2.49 2.80
C PHE A 277 -14.15 -1.14 3.40
N TYR A 278 -13.48 -0.71 4.46
CA TYR A 278 -13.74 0.57 5.10
C TYR A 278 -13.43 1.75 4.16
N GLY A 279 -12.34 1.66 3.38
CA GLY A 279 -12.02 2.63 2.33
C GLY A 279 -13.11 2.72 1.26
N GLY A 280 -13.69 1.59 0.87
CA GLY A 280 -14.83 1.56 -0.05
C GLY A 280 -16.08 2.24 0.50
N MET A 281 -16.35 2.10 1.80
CA MET A 281 -17.47 2.80 2.46
C MET A 281 -17.24 4.32 2.58
N LYS A 282 -16.00 4.78 2.51
CA LYS A 282 -15.66 6.21 2.56
C LYS A 282 -15.70 6.90 1.20
N VAL A 283 -16.05 6.19 0.13
CA VAL A 283 -16.18 6.78 -1.20
C VAL A 283 -17.36 7.74 -1.22
N PRO A 284 -17.16 9.02 -1.59
CA PRO A 284 -18.26 9.97 -1.69
C PRO A 284 -19.20 9.60 -2.85
N GLU A 285 -20.50 9.87 -2.69
CA GLU A 285 -21.51 9.56 -3.72
C GLU A 285 -21.18 10.16 -5.09
N GLY A 286 -20.67 11.39 -5.09
CA GLY A 286 -20.26 12.09 -6.29
C GLY A 286 -19.08 11.46 -7.04
N ALA A 287 -18.36 10.50 -6.43
CA ALA A 287 -17.25 9.82 -7.08
C ALA A 287 -17.67 8.77 -8.11
N LEU A 288 -18.93 8.32 -8.09
CA LEU A 288 -19.44 7.28 -8.99
C LEU A 288 -20.15 7.84 -10.23
N GLN A 289 -19.77 9.02 -10.69
CA GLN A 289 -20.33 9.67 -11.87
C GLN A 289 -19.58 9.28 -13.16
N TRP A 290 -20.25 9.47 -14.29
CA TRP A 290 -19.65 9.21 -15.61
C TRP A 290 -18.39 10.05 -15.87
N GLU A 291 -18.37 11.29 -15.37
CA GLU A 291 -17.21 12.19 -15.44
C GLU A 291 -15.99 11.58 -14.76
N SER A 292 -16.17 10.97 -13.59
CA SER A 292 -15.09 10.27 -12.85
C SER A 292 -14.49 9.14 -13.68
N LEU A 293 -15.35 8.35 -14.36
CA LEU A 293 -14.89 7.28 -15.24
C LEU A 293 -14.04 7.83 -16.38
N TRP A 294 -14.51 8.90 -17.07
CA TRP A 294 -13.77 9.50 -18.19
C TRP A 294 -12.45 10.12 -17.71
N ILE A 295 -12.43 10.80 -16.57
CA ILE A 295 -11.20 11.34 -15.98
C ILE A 295 -10.22 10.20 -15.67
N GLY A 296 -10.67 9.12 -15.03
CA GLY A 296 -9.82 7.97 -14.71
C GLY A 296 -9.27 7.26 -15.94
N LEU A 297 -10.10 7.10 -16.98
CA LEU A 297 -9.67 6.54 -18.27
C LEU A 297 -8.65 7.45 -18.98
N ALA A 298 -8.86 8.77 -18.98
CA ALA A 298 -7.92 9.73 -19.56
C ALA A 298 -6.58 9.72 -18.81
N ILE A 299 -6.61 9.76 -17.50
CA ILE A 299 -5.41 9.61 -16.66
C ILE A 299 -4.69 8.31 -16.99
N THR A 300 -5.41 7.19 -17.07
CA THR A 300 -4.84 5.88 -17.38
C THR A 300 -4.20 5.86 -18.74
N ALA A 301 -4.89 6.37 -19.77
CA ALA A 301 -4.41 6.37 -21.14
C ALA A 301 -3.10 7.17 -21.32
N ILE A 302 -2.88 8.19 -20.51
CA ILE A 302 -1.67 9.02 -20.56
C ILE A 302 -0.57 8.45 -19.65
N LEU A 303 -0.92 8.17 -18.39
CA LEU A 303 0.09 7.86 -17.36
C LEU A 303 0.57 6.42 -17.37
N LEU A 304 -0.30 5.48 -17.69
CA LEU A 304 0.09 4.07 -17.68
C LEU A 304 1.16 3.76 -18.74
N PRO A 305 1.01 4.19 -20.01
CA PRO A 305 2.08 4.04 -21.00
C PRO A 305 3.37 4.79 -20.62
N PHE A 306 3.23 6.00 -20.04
CA PHE A 306 4.38 6.76 -19.55
C PHE A 306 5.14 6.01 -18.45
N ARG A 307 4.45 5.47 -17.45
CA ARG A 307 5.06 4.74 -16.34
C ARG A 307 5.74 3.47 -16.79
N ILE A 308 5.05 2.66 -17.62
CA ILE A 308 5.61 1.43 -18.20
C ILE A 308 6.80 1.78 -19.06
N GLY A 309 6.67 2.78 -19.96
CA GLY A 309 7.75 3.22 -20.82
C GLY A 309 8.97 3.72 -20.07
N ALA A 310 8.79 4.54 -19.04
CA ALA A 310 9.90 5.07 -18.23
C ALA A 310 10.70 3.95 -17.55
N VAL A 311 10.03 2.95 -16.99
CA VAL A 311 10.69 1.80 -16.36
C VAL A 311 11.36 0.91 -17.41
N ALA A 312 10.66 0.57 -18.51
CA ALA A 312 11.18 -0.28 -19.56
C ALA A 312 12.40 0.35 -20.26
N VAL A 313 12.32 1.63 -20.61
CA VAL A 313 13.45 2.37 -21.23
C VAL A 313 14.64 2.40 -20.28
N GLN A 314 14.44 2.72 -19.01
CA GLN A 314 15.52 2.71 -18.01
C GLN A 314 16.18 1.32 -17.92
N ARG A 315 15.38 0.23 -17.94
CA ARG A 315 15.91 -1.14 -17.88
C ARG A 315 16.71 -1.51 -19.12
N ILE A 316 16.18 -1.22 -20.30
CA ILE A 316 16.86 -1.52 -21.57
C ILE A 316 18.20 -0.78 -21.68
N TYR A 317 18.24 0.52 -21.38
CA TYR A 317 19.43 1.34 -21.61
C TYR A 317 20.43 1.31 -20.46
N VAL A 318 19.98 1.23 -19.19
CA VAL A 318 20.85 1.24 -18.02
C VAL A 318 21.27 -0.17 -17.61
N ASN A 319 20.33 -1.09 -17.55
CA ASN A 319 20.58 -2.47 -17.10
C ASN A 319 20.96 -3.39 -18.27
N LYS A 320 20.69 -2.98 -19.51
CA LYS A 320 20.88 -3.78 -20.74
C LYS A 320 20.06 -5.08 -20.78
N ASP A 321 18.89 -5.03 -20.17
CA ASP A 321 17.96 -6.16 -20.16
C ASP A 321 17.28 -6.35 -21.51
N THR A 322 16.68 -7.52 -21.68
CA THR A 322 15.82 -7.79 -22.83
C THR A 322 14.58 -6.91 -22.80
N LYS A 323 13.98 -6.65 -23.96
CA LYS A 323 12.75 -5.87 -24.05
C LYS A 323 11.60 -6.52 -23.27
N GLN A 324 11.50 -7.87 -23.35
CA GLN A 324 10.46 -8.64 -22.68
C GLN A 324 10.57 -8.48 -21.17
N SER A 325 11.71 -8.84 -20.57
CA SER A 325 11.95 -8.72 -19.13
C SER A 325 11.75 -7.29 -18.62
N SER A 326 12.17 -6.28 -19.41
CA SER A 326 11.97 -4.88 -19.07
C SER A 326 10.49 -4.48 -19.02
N LEU A 327 9.67 -5.02 -19.92
CA LEU A 327 8.23 -4.79 -19.94
C LEU A 327 7.52 -5.54 -18.80
N ASP A 328 7.91 -6.78 -18.53
CA ASP A 328 7.32 -7.60 -17.47
C ASP A 328 7.54 -6.95 -16.09
N ILE A 329 8.77 -6.48 -15.81
CA ILE A 329 9.07 -5.70 -14.61
C ILE A 329 8.27 -4.39 -14.58
N ALA A 330 8.16 -3.68 -15.71
CA ALA A 330 7.42 -2.42 -15.74
C ALA A 330 5.92 -2.60 -15.50
N VAL A 331 5.32 -3.66 -16.05
CA VAL A 331 3.92 -4.03 -15.83
C VAL A 331 3.69 -4.48 -14.39
N ALA A 332 4.59 -5.30 -13.83
CA ALA A 332 4.51 -5.73 -12.44
C ALA A 332 4.57 -4.56 -11.44
N LEU A 333 5.22 -3.43 -11.82
CA LEU A 333 5.28 -2.20 -11.02
C LEU A 333 4.10 -1.24 -11.26
N ALA A 334 3.10 -1.64 -12.07
CA ALA A 334 1.95 -0.78 -12.37
C ALA A 334 0.98 -0.55 -11.18
N PRO A 335 0.71 -1.51 -10.28
CA PRO A 335 -0.29 -1.34 -9.22
C PRO A 335 -0.03 -0.14 -8.34
N THR A 336 -1.08 0.67 -8.09
CA THR A 336 -0.99 1.87 -7.23
C THR A 336 -2.05 1.90 -6.12
N LEU A 337 -2.93 0.91 -6.05
CA LEU A 337 -4.20 0.94 -5.32
C LEU A 337 -4.07 1.49 -3.89
N ILE A 338 -3.18 0.92 -3.08
CA ILE A 338 -3.08 1.30 -1.66
C ILE A 338 -2.65 2.77 -1.54
N PHE A 339 -1.58 3.13 -2.24
CA PHE A 339 -1.01 4.48 -2.15
C PHE A 339 -1.95 5.54 -2.74
N THR A 340 -2.60 5.21 -3.86
CA THR A 340 -3.61 6.10 -4.48
C THR A 340 -4.81 6.29 -3.57
N LEU A 341 -5.35 5.23 -2.95
CA LEU A 341 -6.48 5.32 -2.01
C LEU A 341 -6.15 6.19 -0.81
N VAL A 342 -4.99 5.96 -0.18
CA VAL A 342 -4.54 6.76 0.96
C VAL A 342 -4.45 8.24 0.60
N ILE A 343 -3.80 8.55 -0.52
CA ILE A 343 -3.62 9.95 -0.92
C ILE A 343 -4.93 10.57 -1.39
N ALA A 344 -5.78 9.83 -2.10
CA ALA A 344 -7.10 10.32 -2.51
C ALA A 344 -7.95 10.70 -1.28
N SER A 345 -7.95 9.85 -0.24
CA SER A 345 -8.63 10.16 1.03
C SER A 345 -8.05 11.41 1.71
N ILE A 346 -6.72 11.55 1.74
CA ILE A 346 -6.06 12.76 2.28
C ILE A 346 -6.45 14.00 1.47
N LEU A 347 -6.43 13.91 0.16
CA LEU A 347 -6.79 15.01 -0.75
C LEU A 347 -8.25 15.44 -0.55
N HIS A 348 -9.15 14.47 -0.40
CA HIS A 348 -10.57 14.73 -0.19
C HIS A 348 -10.82 15.31 1.20
N GLU A 349 -10.33 14.67 2.26
CA GLU A 349 -10.60 15.06 3.65
C GLU A 349 -9.91 16.38 4.06
N LYS A 350 -8.67 16.62 3.62
CA LYS A 350 -7.87 17.78 4.05
C LYS A 350 -7.84 18.94 3.07
N PHE A 351 -7.97 18.65 1.78
CA PHE A 351 -7.81 19.66 0.73
C PHE A 351 -9.08 19.88 -0.08
N GLY A 352 -10.15 19.10 0.17
CA GLY A 352 -11.46 19.30 -0.44
C GLY A 352 -11.44 19.15 -1.97
N ILE A 353 -10.68 18.20 -2.52
CA ILE A 353 -10.75 17.92 -3.96
C ILE A 353 -12.17 17.47 -4.33
N SER A 354 -12.56 17.69 -5.60
CA SER A 354 -13.88 17.28 -6.08
C SER A 354 -14.05 15.76 -6.01
N ASP A 355 -15.28 15.31 -5.73
CA ASP A 355 -15.64 13.89 -5.75
C ASP A 355 -15.33 13.25 -7.09
N THR A 356 -15.50 14.01 -8.19
CA THR A 356 -15.20 13.57 -9.55
C THR A 356 -13.72 13.23 -9.74
N LEU A 357 -12.81 14.06 -9.22
CA LEU A 357 -11.38 13.79 -9.28
C LEU A 357 -11.01 12.60 -8.37
N PHE A 358 -11.63 12.52 -7.18
CA PHE A 358 -11.47 11.36 -6.29
C PHE A 358 -11.85 10.07 -7.02
N GLY A 359 -13.03 10.02 -7.66
CA GLY A 359 -13.48 8.88 -8.44
C GLY A 359 -12.55 8.56 -9.62
N GLY A 360 -12.02 9.57 -10.30
CA GLY A 360 -11.03 9.39 -11.36
C GLY A 360 -9.74 8.72 -10.88
N LEU A 361 -9.24 9.09 -9.70
CA LEU A 361 -8.10 8.44 -9.06
C LEU A 361 -8.39 6.97 -8.72
N LEU A 362 -9.63 6.66 -8.27
CA LEU A 362 -10.05 5.28 -7.99
C LEU A 362 -10.08 4.42 -9.25
N VAL A 363 -10.65 4.92 -10.34
CA VAL A 363 -10.69 4.22 -11.63
C VAL A 363 -9.27 3.93 -12.12
N TYR A 364 -8.38 4.91 -12.06
CA TYR A 364 -6.97 4.73 -12.39
C TYR A 364 -6.32 3.64 -11.53
N ALA A 365 -6.50 3.70 -10.21
CA ALA A 365 -5.95 2.72 -9.27
C ALA A 365 -6.47 1.30 -9.55
N ALA A 366 -7.76 1.16 -9.85
CA ALA A 366 -8.36 -0.13 -10.18
C ALA A 366 -7.74 -0.74 -11.45
N ILE A 367 -7.64 0.06 -12.53
CA ILE A 367 -7.08 -0.41 -13.81
C ILE A 367 -5.62 -0.82 -13.66
N THR A 368 -4.80 0.04 -13.03
CA THR A 368 -3.36 -0.25 -12.84
C THR A 368 -3.14 -1.49 -11.97
N THR A 369 -4.02 -1.77 -11.02
CA THR A 369 -3.92 -2.90 -10.09
C THR A 369 -4.33 -4.22 -10.73
N ILE A 370 -5.30 -4.19 -11.62
CA ILE A 370 -5.77 -5.38 -12.34
C ILE A 370 -4.78 -5.80 -13.44
N LEU A 371 -4.09 -4.85 -14.06
CA LEU A 371 -3.27 -5.06 -15.26
C LEU A 371 -2.26 -6.22 -15.13
N PRO A 372 -1.41 -6.32 -14.09
CA PRO A 372 -0.43 -7.40 -14.01
C PRO A 372 -1.07 -8.79 -13.99
N SER A 373 -2.21 -8.94 -13.30
CA SER A 373 -2.93 -10.21 -13.19
C SER A 373 -3.47 -10.73 -14.53
N PHE A 374 -3.66 -9.84 -15.52
CA PHE A 374 -4.09 -10.22 -16.86
C PHE A 374 -2.93 -10.43 -17.83
N VAL A 375 -1.83 -9.69 -17.65
CA VAL A 375 -0.70 -9.69 -18.59
C VAL A 375 0.38 -10.70 -18.20
N LEU A 376 0.67 -10.85 -16.89
CA LEU A 376 1.82 -11.60 -16.37
C LEU A 376 1.42 -12.86 -15.59
N LYS A 377 0.20 -13.34 -15.74
CA LYS A 377 -0.24 -14.53 -15.00
C LYS A 377 0.47 -15.79 -15.49
N LYS A 378 0.96 -16.61 -14.53
CA LYS A 378 1.40 -17.97 -14.83
C LYS A 378 0.27 -18.72 -15.54
N PRO A 379 0.56 -19.38 -16.71
CA PRO A 379 -0.43 -20.27 -17.31
C PRO A 379 -0.81 -21.33 -16.27
N LEU A 380 -2.12 -21.63 -16.15
CA LEU A 380 -2.59 -22.74 -15.35
C LEU A 380 -1.89 -24.00 -15.89
N SER A 381 -0.86 -24.48 -15.19
CA SER A 381 -0.34 -25.81 -15.44
C SER A 381 -1.47 -26.75 -15.02
N LEU A 382 -2.12 -27.35 -15.99
CA LEU A 382 -2.92 -28.54 -15.80
C LEU A 382 -1.91 -29.69 -15.52
N ASP A 383 -1.27 -29.65 -14.38
CA ASP A 383 -0.57 -30.81 -13.85
C ASP A 383 -1.63 -31.83 -13.44
N VAL A 384 -2.00 -32.64 -14.45
CA VAL A 384 -2.91 -33.79 -14.28
C VAL A 384 -2.28 -34.85 -13.36
N ASP A 385 -0.96 -34.76 -13.10
CA ASP A 385 -0.21 -35.82 -12.41
C ASP A 385 0.12 -35.52 -10.94
N ASN A 386 -0.16 -34.32 -10.39
CA ASN A 386 0.01 -34.03 -8.97
C ASN A 386 -1.17 -33.22 -8.45
N PRO A 387 -2.14 -33.83 -7.73
CA PRO A 387 -3.16 -33.08 -7.02
C PRO A 387 -2.48 -32.26 -5.92
N PRO A 388 -2.91 -31.00 -5.68
CA PRO A 388 -2.35 -30.16 -4.65
C PRO A 388 -2.46 -30.86 -3.29
N VAL A 389 -1.33 -31.05 -2.64
CA VAL A 389 -1.27 -31.50 -1.23
C VAL A 389 -1.82 -30.33 -0.40
N HIS A 390 -2.98 -30.57 0.23
CA HIS A 390 -3.69 -29.63 1.11
C HIS A 390 -2.95 -29.43 2.43
#